data_20735ab252e2eabc7ce84652e74940b0
#
_entry.id   20735ab252e2eabc7ce84652e74940b0
#
_cell.length_a   1.000
_cell.length_b   1.000
_cell.length_c   1.000
_cell.angle_alpha   90.00
_cell.angle_beta   90.00
_cell.angle_gamma   90.00
#
_symmetry.space_group_name_H-M   'P 1'
#
loop_
_entity.id
_entity.type
_entity.pdbx_description
1 polymer ?
#
loop_
_entity_poly.entity_id
_entity_poly.type
_entity_poly.pdbx_seq_one_letter_code
_entity_poly.pdbx_strand_id
1 'polypeptide(L)'
;MKKHKAGMISLGCSKNLVDSELILGCLRDAEFDITSDEKDADVIVVNTCGFIASAKEESINTILEAARDRKDGAKLVVSGCLSQRYPEELRESLPEVDLFWGVGKHKELADAICALVGMQCGCAYSGARMLSTPKYSAYLRIADGCDNRCTYCAIPLIRGGRRSVPIEKLVEEAQALAAGGVKELTLIAQDTSAYGSDIYGEPKLAELLNELSKIDGIKWLRVLYAYPNTVTEKLVDTMLNNEKIVRYIDMPIQHIDPVMLETMNRHGSAEHIRRITRYIREALPDFILRTTVMLGFPGETEEQFELLYDFLKNEPFDRVGAFVFCPEDGTKAALMDGQIDEATANARLDKIMRMQQAVSLELNRKRIGKEYEVLIERVDKDACYGRSYAEAPDVDGIIKIKNVPVCVKPGDFIYAKITDASAYDLKGEFVK
;
A
#
# COMPACT_ATOMS: atom_id res chain seq x y z
N MET A 1 9.59 14.29 36.19
CA MET A 1 10.56 13.33 35.61
C MET A 1 10.77 13.70 34.16
N LYS A 2 11.98 13.55 33.61
CA LYS A 2 12.21 13.75 32.18
C LYS A 2 11.46 12.65 31.43
N LYS A 3 10.60 13.02 30.46
CA LYS A 3 9.92 12.04 29.63
C LYS A 3 10.91 11.34 28.71
N HIS A 4 10.72 10.05 28.48
CA HIS A 4 11.50 9.30 27.48
C HIS A 4 11.08 9.68 26.08
N LYS A 5 12.02 9.72 25.15
CA LYS A 5 11.79 10.01 23.73
C LYS A 5 11.77 8.71 22.94
N ALA A 6 10.76 8.55 22.07
CA ALA A 6 10.66 7.42 21.15
C ALA A 6 10.75 7.88 19.71
N GLY A 7 11.63 7.25 18.93
CA GLY A 7 11.75 7.40 17.48
C GLY A 7 11.21 6.17 16.76
N MET A 8 10.70 6.37 15.52
CA MET A 8 10.15 5.29 14.69
C MET A 8 10.74 5.33 13.30
N ILE A 9 11.30 4.21 12.86
CA ILE A 9 11.67 3.95 11.47
C ILE A 9 10.65 2.96 10.90
N SER A 10 9.90 3.38 9.89
CA SER A 10 8.85 2.56 9.26
C SER A 10 9.26 2.15 7.86
N LEU A 11 9.43 0.84 7.64
CA LEU A 11 9.82 0.26 6.36
C LEU A 11 8.66 -0.50 5.71
N GLY A 12 8.74 -0.69 4.40
CA GLY A 12 7.84 -1.53 3.63
C GLY A 12 6.55 -0.83 3.17
N CYS A 13 5.40 -1.48 3.34
CA CYS A 13 4.15 -1.11 2.69
C CYS A 13 3.22 -0.27 3.59
N SER A 14 2.15 0.27 2.99
CA SER A 14 1.10 1.04 3.71
C SER A 14 0.47 0.30 4.91
N LYS A 15 0.37 -1.05 4.87
CA LYS A 15 -0.12 -1.84 6.02
C LYS A 15 0.84 -1.76 7.19
N ASN A 16 2.14 -1.81 6.90
CA ASN A 16 3.20 -1.67 7.92
C ASN A 16 3.26 -0.25 8.48
N LEU A 17 3.01 0.76 7.62
CA LEU A 17 2.88 2.15 8.05
C LEU A 17 1.74 2.34 9.07
N VAL A 18 0.57 1.73 8.83
CA VAL A 18 -0.54 1.75 9.79
C VAL A 18 -0.15 1.08 11.12
N ASP A 19 0.63 -0.02 11.09
CA ASP A 19 1.17 -0.62 12.31
C ASP A 19 2.08 0.36 13.07
N SER A 20 2.97 1.07 12.36
CA SER A 20 3.84 2.11 12.95
C SER A 20 3.03 3.23 13.60
N GLU A 21 1.98 3.72 12.95
CA GLU A 21 1.10 4.77 13.48
C GLU A 21 0.32 4.32 14.73
N LEU A 22 -0.09 3.05 14.78
CA LEU A 22 -0.71 2.46 15.96
C LEU A 22 0.27 2.32 17.12
N ILE A 23 1.51 1.87 16.85
CA ILE A 23 2.58 1.80 17.85
C ILE A 23 2.89 3.19 18.38
N LEU A 24 3.06 4.20 17.52
CA LEU A 24 3.29 5.59 17.92
C LEU A 24 2.15 6.13 18.78
N GLY A 25 0.89 5.82 18.43
CA GLY A 25 -0.28 6.16 19.22
C GLY A 25 -0.21 5.57 20.64
N CYS A 26 0.13 4.27 20.75
CA CYS A 26 0.30 3.61 22.05
C CYS A 26 1.46 4.21 22.87
N LEU A 27 2.60 4.51 22.25
CA LEU A 27 3.74 5.14 22.92
C LEU A 27 3.42 6.56 23.40
N ARG A 28 2.70 7.35 22.62
CA ARG A 28 2.20 8.66 23.04
C ARG A 28 1.27 8.54 24.25
N ASP A 29 0.33 7.60 24.22
CA ASP A 29 -0.60 7.35 25.32
C ASP A 29 0.15 6.85 26.58
N ALA A 30 1.29 6.17 26.41
CA ALA A 30 2.23 5.78 27.45
C ALA A 30 3.19 6.93 27.89
N GLU A 31 2.89 8.18 27.49
CA GLU A 31 3.62 9.39 27.86
C GLU A 31 5.04 9.52 27.30
N PHE A 32 5.39 8.81 26.23
CA PHE A 32 6.60 9.10 25.47
C PHE A 32 6.46 10.38 24.66
N ASP A 33 7.53 11.18 24.60
CA ASP A 33 7.68 12.23 23.63
C ASP A 33 8.14 11.63 22.30
N ILE A 34 7.36 11.81 21.23
CA ILE A 34 7.71 11.28 19.90
C ILE A 34 8.67 12.23 19.20
N THR A 35 9.78 11.71 18.71
CA THR A 35 10.81 12.47 17.99
C THR A 35 11.02 11.92 16.59
N SER A 36 11.29 12.82 15.64
CA SER A 36 11.76 12.45 14.29
C SER A 36 13.29 12.36 14.20
N ASP A 37 14.02 12.74 15.24
CA ASP A 37 15.47 12.58 15.33
C ASP A 37 15.80 11.33 16.14
N GLU A 38 16.19 10.30 15.45
CA GLU A 38 16.53 9.00 16.03
C GLU A 38 17.73 9.07 16.99
N LYS A 39 18.66 10.01 16.74
CA LYS A 39 19.85 10.23 17.59
C LYS A 39 19.49 10.85 18.96
N ASP A 40 18.32 11.48 19.05
CA ASP A 40 17.80 12.03 20.30
C ASP A 40 16.84 11.08 21.04
N ALA A 41 16.47 9.95 20.42
CA ALA A 41 15.56 8.98 20.97
C ALA A 41 16.18 8.16 22.12
N ASP A 42 15.42 7.89 23.19
CA ASP A 42 15.76 6.93 24.24
C ASP A 42 15.37 5.50 23.84
N VAL A 43 14.40 5.37 22.94
CA VAL A 43 13.97 4.13 22.30
C VAL A 43 13.82 4.37 20.80
N ILE A 44 14.44 3.53 19.99
CA ILE A 44 14.24 3.49 18.53
C ILE A 44 13.45 2.23 18.19
N VAL A 45 12.31 2.38 17.53
CA VAL A 45 11.52 1.26 17.04
C VAL A 45 11.69 1.16 15.52
N VAL A 46 12.24 0.05 15.03
CA VAL A 46 12.32 -0.25 13.59
C VAL A 46 11.21 -1.21 13.22
N ASN A 47 10.20 -0.73 12.50
CA ASN A 47 9.11 -1.56 11.98
C ASN A 47 9.47 -2.06 10.59
N THR A 48 9.80 -3.36 10.50
CA THR A 48 10.50 -4.00 9.39
C THR A 48 9.58 -4.64 8.35
N CYS A 49 10.07 -4.76 7.12
CA CYS A 49 9.46 -5.54 6.05
C CYS A 49 10.21 -6.88 5.86
N GLY A 50 9.46 -7.97 5.75
CA GLY A 50 10.01 -9.32 5.55
C GLY A 50 9.40 -10.05 4.35
N PHE A 51 8.87 -9.30 3.36
CA PHE A 51 8.07 -9.88 2.29
C PHE A 51 8.92 -10.44 1.14
N ILE A 52 9.92 -9.69 0.67
CA ILE A 52 10.84 -10.08 -0.42
C ILE A 52 12.29 -9.87 0.01
N ALA A 53 13.22 -10.53 -0.70
CA ALA A 53 14.66 -10.50 -0.37
C ALA A 53 15.22 -9.08 -0.21
N SER A 54 14.96 -8.18 -1.17
CA SER A 54 15.44 -6.80 -1.10
C SER A 54 14.89 -6.02 0.11
N ALA A 55 13.63 -6.24 0.48
CA ALA A 55 13.06 -5.60 1.67
C ALA A 55 13.60 -6.19 2.98
N LYS A 56 14.00 -7.46 2.98
CA LYS A 56 14.71 -8.09 4.12
C LYS A 56 16.10 -7.45 4.29
N GLU A 57 16.84 -7.31 3.20
CA GLU A 57 18.16 -6.66 3.18
C GLU A 57 18.07 -5.20 3.66
N GLU A 58 17.15 -4.41 3.11
CA GLU A 58 16.86 -3.04 3.57
C GLU A 58 16.59 -3.00 5.08
N SER A 59 15.73 -3.90 5.57
CA SER A 59 15.38 -3.96 6.98
C SER A 59 16.59 -4.28 7.87
N ILE A 60 17.42 -5.25 7.49
CA ILE A 60 18.65 -5.62 8.25
C ILE A 60 19.63 -4.45 8.27
N ASN A 61 19.90 -3.84 7.10
CA ASN A 61 20.81 -2.70 7.01
C ASN A 61 20.33 -1.53 7.88
N THR A 62 19.05 -1.22 7.85
CA THR A 62 18.44 -0.16 8.69
C THR A 62 18.57 -0.47 10.18
N ILE A 63 18.38 -1.72 10.60
CA ILE A 63 18.59 -2.13 12.00
C ILE A 63 20.03 -1.91 12.44
N LEU A 64 21.00 -2.31 11.62
CA LEU A 64 22.44 -2.14 11.90
C LEU A 64 22.86 -0.66 11.93
N GLU A 65 22.31 0.15 11.03
CA GLU A 65 22.50 1.61 11.03
C GLU A 65 21.94 2.25 12.30
N ALA A 66 20.69 1.91 12.67
CA ALA A 66 20.08 2.40 13.90
C ALA A 66 20.86 1.96 15.16
N ALA A 67 21.38 0.72 15.19
CA ALA A 67 22.22 0.22 16.28
C ALA A 67 23.53 1.01 16.42
N ARG A 68 24.18 1.34 15.29
CA ARG A 68 25.44 2.10 15.27
C ARG A 68 25.25 3.57 15.67
N ASP A 69 24.17 4.19 15.19
CA ASP A 69 24.00 5.65 15.23
C ASP A 69 23.18 6.11 16.46
N ARG A 70 22.58 5.16 17.24
CA ARG A 70 21.84 5.47 18.47
C ARG A 70 22.76 6.08 19.55
N LYS A 71 22.20 6.95 20.38
CA LYS A 71 22.92 7.49 21.53
C LYS A 71 23.20 6.43 22.58
N ASP A 72 24.21 6.67 23.40
CA ASP A 72 24.56 5.77 24.50
C ASP A 72 23.37 5.49 25.44
N GLY A 73 23.12 4.22 25.72
CA GLY A 73 22.02 3.76 26.56
C GLY A 73 20.64 3.74 25.91
N ALA A 74 20.50 4.20 24.66
CA ALA A 74 19.24 4.09 23.93
C ALA A 74 18.92 2.63 23.61
N LYS A 75 17.62 2.29 23.68
CA LYS A 75 17.10 0.95 23.40
C LYS A 75 16.71 0.82 21.93
N LEU A 76 17.05 -0.32 21.32
CA LEU A 76 16.67 -0.68 19.96
C LEU A 76 15.62 -1.79 19.97
N VAL A 77 14.47 -1.51 19.40
CA VAL A 77 13.34 -2.42 19.31
C VAL A 77 13.06 -2.71 17.84
N VAL A 78 12.97 -3.97 17.46
CA VAL A 78 12.68 -4.39 16.10
C VAL A 78 11.32 -5.08 16.08
N SER A 79 10.42 -4.58 15.23
CA SER A 79 9.05 -5.10 15.08
C SER A 79 8.73 -5.36 13.61
N GLY A 80 7.57 -5.95 13.34
CA GLY A 80 7.00 -6.05 12.00
C GLY A 80 7.19 -7.39 11.32
N CYS A 81 7.11 -7.37 9.98
CA CYS A 81 7.01 -8.58 9.18
C CYS A 81 8.28 -9.45 9.23
N LEU A 82 9.47 -8.83 9.25
CA LEU A 82 10.72 -9.57 9.30
C LEU A 82 10.88 -10.32 10.64
N SER A 83 10.64 -9.61 11.75
CA SER A 83 10.69 -10.21 13.11
C SER A 83 9.63 -11.30 13.31
N GLN A 84 8.47 -11.17 12.66
CA GLN A 84 7.43 -12.19 12.70
C GLN A 84 7.84 -13.46 11.95
N ARG A 85 8.59 -13.30 10.86
CA ARG A 85 8.93 -14.40 9.94
C ARG A 85 10.17 -15.19 10.40
N TYR A 86 11.14 -14.50 11.00
CA TYR A 86 12.45 -15.07 11.36
C TYR A 86 12.85 -14.72 12.81
N PRO A 87 12.01 -15.06 13.82
CA PRO A 87 12.23 -14.59 15.18
C PRO A 87 13.48 -15.14 15.85
N GLU A 88 13.86 -16.39 15.58
CA GLU A 88 15.03 -17.02 16.21
C GLU A 88 16.32 -16.61 15.50
N GLU A 89 16.34 -16.64 14.17
CA GLU A 89 17.49 -16.28 13.35
C GLU A 89 17.92 -14.82 13.60
N LEU A 90 16.95 -13.92 13.75
CA LEU A 90 17.25 -12.53 14.05
C LEU A 90 17.82 -12.32 15.45
N ARG A 91 17.32 -13.04 16.45
CA ARG A 91 17.87 -12.97 17.81
C ARG A 91 19.31 -13.43 17.88
N GLU A 92 19.65 -14.48 17.15
CA GLU A 92 21.01 -15.01 17.09
C GLU A 92 21.96 -14.09 16.29
N SER A 93 21.46 -13.47 15.21
CA SER A 93 22.29 -12.70 14.26
C SER A 93 22.43 -11.23 14.62
N LEU A 94 21.53 -10.65 15.42
CA LEU A 94 21.48 -9.22 15.75
C LEU A 94 21.46 -8.99 17.28
N PRO A 95 22.57 -9.29 17.98
CA PRO A 95 22.67 -9.14 19.44
C PRO A 95 22.55 -7.68 19.91
N GLU A 96 22.67 -6.70 19.01
CA GLU A 96 22.52 -5.27 19.28
C GLU A 96 21.07 -4.87 19.60
N VAL A 97 20.08 -5.71 19.24
CA VAL A 97 18.66 -5.43 19.43
C VAL A 97 18.21 -5.82 20.82
N ASP A 98 17.64 -4.87 21.55
CA ASP A 98 17.18 -5.08 22.93
C ASP A 98 15.84 -5.83 23.01
N LEU A 99 14.97 -5.69 21.98
CA LEU A 99 13.65 -6.35 21.96
C LEU A 99 13.21 -6.66 20.52
N PHE A 100 12.83 -7.91 20.26
CA PHE A 100 12.16 -8.32 19.02
C PHE A 100 10.68 -8.55 19.26
N TRP A 101 9.84 -8.04 18.34
CA TRP A 101 8.39 -8.17 18.38
C TRP A 101 7.83 -8.52 17.00
N GLY A 102 6.76 -9.32 16.94
CA GLY A 102 6.10 -9.67 15.68
C GLY A 102 5.15 -8.59 15.17
N VAL A 103 4.17 -8.99 14.37
CA VAL A 103 3.10 -8.12 13.85
C VAL A 103 1.92 -8.05 14.81
N GLY A 104 1.24 -6.90 14.86
CA GLY A 104 0.09 -6.68 15.75
C GLY A 104 0.46 -6.55 17.23
N LYS A 105 -0.56 -6.66 18.12
CA LYS A 105 -0.40 -6.54 19.58
C LYS A 105 0.36 -5.26 19.99
N HIS A 106 -0.05 -4.13 19.40
CA HIS A 106 0.65 -2.84 19.56
C HIS A 106 0.66 -2.33 21.00
N LYS A 107 -0.38 -2.63 21.78
CA LYS A 107 -0.47 -2.28 23.21
C LYS A 107 0.54 -3.04 24.03
N GLU A 108 0.60 -4.35 23.85
CA GLU A 108 1.55 -5.23 24.52
C GLU A 108 3.00 -4.89 24.15
N LEU A 109 3.24 -4.47 22.91
CA LEU A 109 4.55 -3.95 22.50
C LEU A 109 4.88 -2.66 23.25
N ALA A 110 3.95 -1.72 23.38
CA ALA A 110 4.17 -0.48 24.11
C ALA A 110 4.44 -0.76 25.61
N ASP A 111 3.73 -1.70 26.22
CA ASP A 111 3.98 -2.13 27.60
C ASP A 111 5.38 -2.74 27.76
N ALA A 112 5.82 -3.58 26.81
CA ALA A 112 7.16 -4.15 26.81
C ALA A 112 8.25 -3.08 26.66
N ILE A 113 8.02 -2.07 25.80
CA ILE A 113 8.92 -0.91 25.65
C ILE A 113 9.00 -0.11 26.94
N CYS A 114 7.88 0.15 27.63
CA CYS A 114 7.88 0.81 28.93
C CYS A 114 8.74 0.05 29.95
N ALA A 115 8.53 -1.26 30.05
CA ALA A 115 9.32 -2.11 30.95
C ALA A 115 10.82 -2.07 30.62
N LEU A 116 11.18 -2.03 29.33
CA LEU A 116 12.56 -1.97 28.85
C LEU A 116 13.30 -0.70 29.30
N VAL A 117 12.58 0.42 29.47
CA VAL A 117 13.14 1.70 29.95
C VAL A 117 12.83 1.98 31.43
N GLY A 118 12.28 1.00 32.17
CA GLY A 118 11.98 1.13 33.58
C GLY A 118 10.77 1.99 33.93
N MET A 119 9.86 2.20 32.96
CA MET A 119 8.58 2.90 33.18
C MET A 119 7.50 1.91 33.61
N GLN A 120 6.58 2.36 34.48
CA GLN A 120 5.34 1.64 34.73
C GLN A 120 4.26 2.09 33.78
N CYS A 121 3.81 1.22 32.86
CA CYS A 121 2.65 1.46 32.03
C CYS A 121 1.37 1.06 32.79
N GLY A 122 0.53 2.03 33.06
CA GLY A 122 -0.78 1.83 33.69
C GLY A 122 -1.88 2.61 32.98
N CYS A 123 -1.60 3.12 31.79
CA CYS A 123 -2.53 3.96 31.03
C CYS A 123 -3.53 3.13 30.22
N ALA A 124 -4.75 3.64 30.12
CA ALA A 124 -5.72 3.15 29.15
C ALA A 124 -5.32 3.67 27.77
N TYR A 125 -4.92 2.76 26.87
CA TYR A 125 -4.64 3.13 25.49
C TYR A 125 -5.92 3.56 24.77
N SER A 126 -5.91 4.76 24.18
CA SER A 126 -7.06 5.33 23.45
C SER A 126 -7.40 4.56 22.16
N GLY A 127 -6.43 3.84 21.61
CA GLY A 127 -6.53 3.21 20.29
C GLY A 127 -6.38 4.19 19.12
N ALA A 128 -6.18 5.47 19.40
CA ALA A 128 -6.00 6.49 18.38
C ALA A 128 -4.59 6.41 17.77
N ARG A 129 -4.52 6.39 16.44
CA ARG A 129 -3.25 6.42 15.68
C ARG A 129 -2.59 7.80 15.78
N MET A 130 -1.28 7.82 15.69
CA MET A 130 -0.52 9.01 15.41
C MET A 130 -0.11 8.98 13.94
N LEU A 131 -0.78 9.76 13.10
CA LEU A 131 -0.52 9.75 11.66
C LEU A 131 0.89 10.22 11.34
N SER A 132 1.55 9.47 10.46
CA SER A 132 2.84 9.81 9.84
C SER A 132 2.66 10.31 8.40
N THR A 133 1.48 10.11 7.82
CA THR A 133 1.08 10.68 6.55
C THR A 133 0.73 12.18 6.69
N PRO A 134 0.70 12.94 5.57
CA PRO A 134 0.17 14.30 5.58
C PRO A 134 -1.26 14.36 6.15
N LYS A 135 -1.57 15.43 6.91
CA LYS A 135 -2.86 15.58 7.62
C LYS A 135 -4.11 15.41 6.73
N TYR A 136 -4.00 15.61 5.44
CA TYR A 136 -5.11 15.54 4.49
C TYR A 136 -5.30 14.14 3.86
N SER A 137 -4.39 13.20 4.07
CA SER A 137 -4.46 11.84 3.49
C SER A 137 -4.09 10.80 4.53
N ALA A 138 -4.84 9.69 4.58
CA ALA A 138 -4.54 8.58 5.48
C ALA A 138 -4.91 7.23 4.83
N TYR A 139 -4.21 6.18 5.26
CA TYR A 139 -4.59 4.81 4.95
C TYR A 139 -5.59 4.29 5.98
N LEU A 140 -6.67 3.63 5.53
CA LEU A 140 -7.61 2.91 6.37
C LEU A 140 -7.43 1.42 6.15
N ARG A 141 -6.87 0.71 7.13
CA ARG A 141 -6.67 -0.73 7.05
C ARG A 141 -7.96 -1.46 7.43
N ILE A 142 -8.66 -1.99 6.41
CA ILE A 142 -9.97 -2.61 6.58
C ILE A 142 -9.90 -4.09 6.98
N ALA A 143 -8.78 -4.76 6.69
CA ALA A 143 -8.49 -6.13 7.10
C ALA A 143 -6.99 -6.38 7.18
N ASP A 144 -6.58 -7.42 7.89
CA ASP A 144 -5.20 -7.91 7.94
C ASP A 144 -5.17 -9.43 7.69
N GLY A 145 -4.06 -9.93 7.10
CA GLY A 145 -3.95 -11.33 6.67
C GLY A 145 -4.71 -11.65 5.38
N CYS A 146 -4.54 -12.87 4.84
CA CYS A 146 -5.10 -13.26 3.54
C CYS A 146 -5.34 -14.76 3.44
N ASP A 147 -6.50 -15.15 2.88
CA ASP A 147 -6.88 -16.56 2.70
C ASP A 147 -6.62 -17.09 1.28
N ASN A 148 -6.16 -16.25 0.34
CA ASN A 148 -5.97 -16.65 -1.06
C ASN A 148 -4.86 -17.69 -1.24
N ARG A 149 -3.84 -17.72 -0.37
CA ARG A 149 -2.76 -18.73 -0.35
C ARG A 149 -2.07 -18.91 -1.70
N CYS A 150 -1.83 -17.82 -2.43
CA CYS A 150 -1.05 -17.84 -3.67
C CYS A 150 0.30 -18.50 -3.41
N THR A 151 0.76 -19.35 -4.33
CA THR A 151 1.93 -20.24 -4.12
C THR A 151 3.24 -19.48 -3.89
N TYR A 152 3.36 -18.26 -4.35
CA TYR A 152 4.52 -17.38 -4.21
C TYR A 152 4.47 -16.48 -2.96
N CYS A 153 3.36 -16.45 -2.22
CA CYS A 153 3.10 -15.40 -1.25
C CYS A 153 3.38 -15.84 0.18
N ALA A 154 4.26 -15.10 0.87
CA ALA A 154 4.60 -15.34 2.28
C ALA A 154 3.62 -14.69 3.28
N ILE A 155 2.63 -13.92 2.83
CA ILE A 155 1.69 -13.20 3.73
C ILE A 155 0.97 -14.14 4.72
N PRO A 156 0.43 -15.31 4.31
CA PRO A 156 -0.20 -16.22 5.28
C PRO A 156 0.74 -16.71 6.38
N LEU A 157 2.06 -16.79 6.10
CA LEU A 157 3.08 -17.17 7.10
C LEU A 157 3.39 -16.03 8.07
N ILE A 158 3.24 -14.78 7.62
CA ILE A 158 3.60 -13.58 8.40
C ILE A 158 2.40 -13.04 9.15
N ARG A 159 1.26 -12.85 8.46
CA ARG A 159 0.07 -12.15 9.00
C ARG A 159 -1.12 -13.08 9.24
N GLY A 160 -1.00 -14.37 8.87
CA GLY A 160 -2.07 -15.35 9.05
C GLY A 160 -3.23 -15.18 8.07
N GLY A 161 -4.37 -15.80 8.40
CA GLY A 161 -5.61 -15.67 7.67
C GLY A 161 -6.26 -14.29 7.83
N ARG A 162 -7.23 -14.01 6.95
CA ARG A 162 -7.96 -12.73 6.93
C ARG A 162 -8.66 -12.48 8.28
N ARG A 163 -8.56 -11.26 8.73
CA ARG A 163 -9.26 -10.71 9.90
C ARG A 163 -9.76 -9.33 9.52
N SER A 164 -11.02 -9.25 9.12
CA SER A 164 -11.70 -8.00 8.77
C SER A 164 -12.07 -7.21 10.03
N VAL A 165 -12.00 -5.89 9.93
CA VAL A 165 -12.48 -4.98 10.97
C VAL A 165 -13.98 -4.72 10.72
N PRO A 166 -14.88 -4.78 11.73
CA PRO A 166 -16.30 -4.47 11.56
C PRO A 166 -16.53 -3.08 10.95
N ILE A 167 -17.58 -2.95 10.12
CA ILE A 167 -17.92 -1.69 9.42
C ILE A 167 -18.04 -0.53 10.40
N GLU A 168 -18.70 -0.74 11.53
CA GLU A 168 -18.96 0.29 12.55
C GLU A 168 -17.64 0.85 13.11
N LYS A 169 -16.65 -0.02 13.34
CA LYS A 169 -15.33 0.39 13.82
C LYS A 169 -14.53 1.16 12.77
N LEU A 170 -14.65 0.78 11.50
CA LEU A 170 -14.01 1.50 10.41
C LEU A 170 -14.65 2.88 10.19
N VAL A 171 -15.97 2.98 10.38
CA VAL A 171 -16.67 4.27 10.32
C VAL A 171 -16.25 5.17 11.49
N GLU A 172 -16.18 4.64 12.73
CA GLU A 172 -15.68 5.38 13.90
C GLU A 172 -14.24 5.90 13.65
N GLU A 173 -13.35 5.05 13.14
CA GLU A 173 -11.96 5.45 12.82
C GLU A 173 -11.92 6.50 11.71
N ALA A 174 -12.67 6.32 10.63
CA ALA A 174 -12.74 7.24 9.52
C ALA A 174 -13.31 8.62 9.93
N GLN A 175 -14.30 8.65 10.82
CA GLN A 175 -14.84 9.90 11.39
C GLN A 175 -13.80 10.63 12.23
N ALA A 176 -13.02 9.92 13.05
CA ALA A 176 -11.93 10.49 13.81
C ALA A 176 -10.83 11.07 12.90
N LEU A 177 -10.48 10.37 11.82
CA LEU A 177 -9.53 10.84 10.82
C LEU A 177 -10.04 12.09 10.09
N ALA A 178 -11.30 12.09 9.68
CA ALA A 178 -11.95 13.25 9.04
C ALA A 178 -11.96 14.48 9.97
N ALA A 179 -12.31 14.29 11.25
CA ALA A 179 -12.25 15.36 12.26
C ALA A 179 -10.82 15.89 12.46
N GLY A 180 -9.79 15.05 12.24
CA GLY A 180 -8.37 15.42 12.22
C GLY A 180 -7.92 16.18 10.96
N GLY A 181 -8.79 16.31 9.94
CA GLY A 181 -8.53 17.03 8.70
C GLY A 181 -8.19 16.16 7.49
N VAL A 182 -8.33 14.83 7.60
CA VAL A 182 -8.14 13.91 6.47
C VAL A 182 -9.26 14.11 5.45
N LYS A 183 -8.89 14.29 4.20
CA LYS A 183 -9.79 14.49 3.05
C LYS A 183 -9.77 13.32 2.08
N GLU A 184 -8.66 12.58 2.00
CA GLU A 184 -8.52 11.34 1.23
C GLU A 184 -8.28 10.16 2.16
N LEU A 185 -9.14 9.12 2.06
CA LEU A 185 -8.93 7.82 2.69
C LEU A 185 -8.60 6.78 1.64
N THR A 186 -7.45 6.13 1.77
CA THR A 186 -7.07 4.99 0.95
C THR A 186 -7.30 3.70 1.72
N LEU A 187 -8.29 2.92 1.28
CA LEU A 187 -8.62 1.63 1.87
C LEU A 187 -7.59 0.59 1.46
N ILE A 188 -7.02 -0.09 2.44
CA ILE A 188 -5.98 -1.10 2.25
C ILE A 188 -6.25 -2.38 3.03
N ALA A 189 -5.88 -3.50 2.42
CA ALA A 189 -5.75 -4.83 3.01
C ALA A 189 -4.75 -5.63 2.16
N GLN A 190 -4.54 -6.90 2.44
CA GLN A 190 -3.85 -7.79 1.51
C GLN A 190 -4.74 -8.18 0.31
N ASP A 191 -6.05 -8.17 0.54
CA ASP A 191 -7.11 -8.34 -0.45
C ASP A 191 -8.32 -7.53 0.03
N THR A 192 -8.50 -6.34 -0.53
CA THR A 192 -9.56 -5.41 -0.14
C THR A 192 -10.92 -5.84 -0.66
N SER A 193 -10.98 -6.42 -1.87
CA SER A 193 -12.23 -6.80 -2.52
C SER A 193 -12.96 -7.95 -1.80
N ALA A 194 -12.25 -8.76 -1.02
CA ALA A 194 -12.85 -9.81 -0.21
C ALA A 194 -13.13 -9.39 1.25
N TYR A 195 -13.02 -8.09 1.56
CA TYR A 195 -13.34 -7.56 2.89
C TYR A 195 -14.68 -8.04 3.43
N GLY A 196 -14.70 -8.46 4.67
CA GLY A 196 -15.92 -8.88 5.38
C GLY A 196 -16.33 -10.33 5.17
N SER A 197 -15.72 -11.07 4.23
CA SER A 197 -16.09 -12.47 3.97
C SER A 197 -15.95 -13.37 5.20
N ASP A 198 -15.00 -13.07 6.09
CA ASP A 198 -14.72 -13.83 7.33
C ASP A 198 -15.71 -13.52 8.46
N ILE A 199 -16.26 -12.33 8.51
CA ILE A 199 -17.16 -11.90 9.61
C ILE A 199 -18.62 -11.78 9.19
N TYR A 200 -18.92 -11.61 7.90
CA TYR A 200 -20.30 -11.46 7.38
C TYR A 200 -20.70 -12.61 6.44
N GLY A 201 -19.77 -13.53 6.11
CA GLY A 201 -20.01 -14.67 5.20
C GLY A 201 -19.97 -14.31 3.71
N GLU A 202 -19.83 -13.04 3.35
CA GLU A 202 -19.71 -12.55 1.97
C GLU A 202 -18.90 -11.24 1.90
N PRO A 203 -18.33 -10.88 0.73
CA PRO A 203 -17.64 -9.61 0.54
C PRO A 203 -18.56 -8.41 0.79
N LYS A 204 -18.10 -7.44 1.61
CA LYS A 204 -18.84 -6.25 2.03
C LYS A 204 -18.14 -4.93 1.70
N LEU A 205 -17.20 -4.93 0.74
CA LEU A 205 -16.48 -3.71 0.38
C LEU A 205 -17.42 -2.63 -0.19
N ALA A 206 -18.41 -3.00 -1.01
CA ALA A 206 -19.36 -2.05 -1.58
C ALA A 206 -20.20 -1.37 -0.48
N GLU A 207 -20.67 -2.13 0.50
CA GLU A 207 -21.41 -1.62 1.65
C GLU A 207 -20.54 -0.70 2.52
N LEU A 208 -19.29 -1.10 2.79
CA LEU A 208 -18.33 -0.26 3.53
C LEU A 208 -18.09 1.08 2.82
N LEU A 209 -17.85 1.06 1.51
CA LEU A 209 -17.63 2.28 0.73
C LEU A 209 -18.84 3.22 0.79
N ASN A 210 -20.06 2.69 0.75
CA ASN A 210 -21.27 3.48 0.89
C ASN A 210 -21.39 4.11 2.30
N GLU A 211 -21.03 3.39 3.37
CA GLU A 211 -21.03 3.96 4.72
C GLU A 211 -19.96 5.04 4.89
N LEU A 212 -18.74 4.79 4.43
CA LEU A 212 -17.66 5.77 4.51
C LEU A 212 -17.94 7.04 3.68
N SER A 213 -18.65 6.92 2.57
CA SER A 213 -19.02 8.07 1.74
C SER A 213 -19.97 9.06 2.40
N LYS A 214 -20.70 8.63 3.45
CA LYS A 214 -21.59 9.50 4.23
C LYS A 214 -20.82 10.43 5.18
N ILE A 215 -19.54 10.18 5.41
CA ILE A 215 -18.73 10.94 6.35
C ILE A 215 -18.42 12.33 5.77
N ASP A 216 -18.80 13.36 6.52
CA ASP A 216 -18.44 14.73 6.18
C ASP A 216 -16.92 14.95 6.32
N GLY A 217 -16.36 15.81 5.46
CA GLY A 217 -14.90 16.08 5.44
C GLY A 217 -14.11 15.13 4.54
N ILE A 218 -14.51 13.87 4.38
CA ILE A 218 -13.92 12.98 3.39
C ILE A 218 -14.41 13.34 1.99
N LYS A 219 -13.45 13.59 1.11
CA LYS A 219 -13.70 13.94 -0.28
C LYS A 219 -13.36 12.81 -1.24
N TRP A 220 -12.30 12.05 -0.97
CA TRP A 220 -11.89 10.91 -1.78
C TRP A 220 -11.77 9.63 -0.96
N LEU A 221 -12.40 8.57 -1.49
CA LEU A 221 -12.23 7.18 -1.06
C LEU A 221 -11.55 6.41 -2.17
N ARG A 222 -10.36 5.88 -1.90
CA ARG A 222 -9.56 5.10 -2.85
C ARG A 222 -9.44 3.66 -2.39
N VAL A 223 -9.49 2.72 -3.31
CA VAL A 223 -9.32 1.28 -3.04
C VAL A 223 -8.04 0.79 -3.71
N LEU A 224 -7.14 0.19 -2.93
CA LEU A 224 -5.95 -0.48 -3.44
C LEU A 224 -5.98 -1.97 -3.09
N TYR A 225 -5.22 -2.78 -3.84
CA TYR A 225 -5.04 -4.22 -3.59
C TYR A 225 -6.32 -5.06 -3.72
N ALA A 226 -7.12 -4.81 -4.74
CA ALA A 226 -8.28 -5.64 -5.06
C ALA A 226 -7.84 -6.96 -5.73
N TYR A 227 -8.42 -8.08 -5.32
CA TYR A 227 -8.15 -9.37 -5.94
C TYR A 227 -9.14 -9.62 -7.08
N PRO A 228 -8.69 -9.94 -8.31
CA PRO A 228 -9.56 -9.96 -9.49
C PRO A 228 -10.84 -10.78 -9.32
N ASN A 229 -10.74 -11.97 -8.70
CA ASN A 229 -11.87 -12.89 -8.55
C ASN A 229 -13.04 -12.35 -7.71
N THR A 230 -12.76 -11.45 -6.79
CA THR A 230 -13.77 -10.83 -5.91
C THR A 230 -14.18 -9.41 -6.33
N VAL A 231 -13.60 -8.90 -7.43
CA VAL A 231 -14.09 -7.69 -8.07
C VAL A 231 -15.32 -8.04 -8.91
N THR A 232 -16.48 -7.54 -8.49
CA THR A 232 -17.77 -7.80 -9.12
C THR A 232 -18.30 -6.56 -9.82
N GLU A 233 -19.25 -6.72 -10.75
CA GLU A 233 -19.98 -5.62 -11.38
C GLU A 233 -20.66 -4.74 -10.32
N LYS A 234 -21.27 -5.33 -9.27
CA LYS A 234 -21.83 -4.59 -8.13
C LYS A 234 -20.84 -3.65 -7.47
N LEU A 235 -19.59 -4.11 -7.26
CA LEU A 235 -18.55 -3.25 -6.69
C LEU A 235 -18.18 -2.11 -7.65
N VAL A 236 -18.01 -2.42 -8.93
CA VAL A 236 -17.73 -1.41 -9.96
C VAL A 236 -18.85 -0.39 -10.04
N ASP A 237 -20.13 -0.82 -10.08
CA ASP A 237 -21.29 0.07 -10.09
C ASP A 237 -21.34 0.97 -8.86
N THR A 238 -21.00 0.44 -7.68
CA THR A 238 -20.87 1.25 -6.46
C THR A 238 -19.83 2.35 -6.61
N MET A 239 -18.67 2.02 -7.22
CA MET A 239 -17.61 3.01 -7.46
C MET A 239 -18.02 4.05 -8.50
N LEU A 240 -18.76 3.66 -9.52
CA LEU A 240 -19.23 4.57 -10.58
C LEU A 240 -20.33 5.54 -10.09
N ASN A 241 -21.22 5.07 -9.22
CA ASN A 241 -22.41 5.81 -8.78
C ASN A 241 -22.16 6.69 -7.55
N ASN A 242 -20.95 6.75 -7.01
CA ASN A 242 -20.62 7.55 -5.84
C ASN A 242 -19.43 8.48 -6.12
N GLU A 243 -19.68 9.79 -6.12
CA GLU A 243 -18.69 10.81 -6.49
C GLU A 243 -17.49 10.89 -5.54
N LYS A 244 -17.63 10.46 -4.27
CA LYS A 244 -16.51 10.39 -3.33
C LYS A 244 -15.59 9.20 -3.57
N ILE A 245 -16.05 8.16 -4.25
CA ILE A 245 -15.23 7.01 -4.59
C ILE A 245 -14.46 7.32 -5.87
N VAL A 246 -13.15 7.39 -5.77
CA VAL A 246 -12.33 7.68 -6.94
C VAL A 246 -12.42 6.57 -7.98
N ARG A 247 -12.49 6.95 -9.24
CA ARG A 247 -12.60 6.04 -10.40
C ARG A 247 -11.24 5.40 -10.71
N TYR A 248 -10.76 4.63 -9.77
CA TYR A 248 -9.44 4.00 -9.77
C TYR A 248 -9.52 2.65 -9.05
N ILE A 249 -9.04 1.60 -9.68
CA ILE A 249 -8.89 0.29 -9.05
C ILE A 249 -7.49 -0.26 -9.31
N ASP A 250 -6.83 -0.72 -8.22
CA ASP A 250 -5.59 -1.48 -8.27
C ASP A 250 -5.94 -2.96 -8.12
N MET A 251 -5.80 -3.71 -9.22
CA MET A 251 -6.22 -5.10 -9.36
C MET A 251 -5.06 -5.95 -9.89
N PRO A 252 -4.14 -6.42 -9.02
CA PRO A 252 -3.00 -7.26 -9.43
C PRO A 252 -3.45 -8.58 -10.03
N ILE A 253 -3.34 -8.74 -11.35
CA ILE A 253 -3.72 -9.99 -12.05
C ILE A 253 -2.63 -11.06 -11.95
N GLN A 254 -1.37 -10.66 -11.85
CA GLN A 254 -0.13 -11.45 -11.85
C GLN A 254 0.18 -12.10 -13.19
N HIS A 255 -0.75 -12.79 -13.81
CA HIS A 255 -0.67 -13.39 -15.13
C HIS A 255 -2.05 -13.44 -15.79
N ILE A 256 -2.12 -13.84 -17.10
CA ILE A 256 -3.39 -14.04 -17.84
C ILE A 256 -3.51 -15.45 -18.44
N ASP A 257 -2.44 -16.22 -18.46
CA ASP A 257 -2.49 -17.60 -18.90
C ASP A 257 -3.19 -18.48 -17.84
N PRO A 258 -4.18 -19.33 -18.23
CA PRO A 258 -4.94 -20.13 -17.27
C PRO A 258 -4.07 -21.12 -16.47
N VAL A 259 -3.06 -21.73 -17.10
CA VAL A 259 -2.16 -22.69 -16.44
C VAL A 259 -1.28 -21.97 -15.42
N MET A 260 -0.76 -20.78 -15.77
CA MET A 260 -0.01 -19.96 -14.83
C MET A 260 -0.86 -19.52 -13.64
N LEU A 261 -2.08 -19.07 -13.86
CA LEU A 261 -3.00 -18.69 -12.77
C LEU A 261 -3.30 -19.87 -11.84
N GLU A 262 -3.52 -21.06 -12.39
CA GLU A 262 -3.72 -22.28 -11.61
C GLU A 262 -2.46 -22.64 -10.79
N THR A 263 -1.28 -22.64 -11.44
CA THR A 263 0.01 -22.94 -10.79
C THR A 263 0.35 -21.93 -9.68
N MET A 264 0.01 -20.67 -9.89
CA MET A 264 0.11 -19.60 -8.88
C MET A 264 -0.95 -19.75 -7.77
N ASN A 265 -1.87 -20.71 -7.84
CA ASN A 265 -3.05 -20.84 -6.98
C ASN A 265 -3.85 -19.54 -6.91
N ARG A 266 -4.04 -18.91 -8.07
CA ARG A 266 -4.87 -17.71 -8.19
C ARG A 266 -6.29 -18.11 -8.55
N HIS A 267 -7.18 -17.87 -7.60
CA HIS A 267 -8.61 -18.14 -7.79
C HIS A 267 -9.20 -17.18 -8.83
N GLY A 268 -10.13 -17.67 -9.63
CA GLY A 268 -10.70 -16.94 -10.76
C GLY A 268 -10.10 -17.38 -12.09
N SER A 269 -10.68 -16.91 -13.18
CA SER A 269 -10.25 -17.28 -14.53
C SER A 269 -9.75 -16.07 -15.32
N ALA A 270 -8.96 -16.36 -16.36
CA ALA A 270 -8.58 -15.36 -17.34
C ALA A 270 -9.80 -14.68 -17.99
N GLU A 271 -10.88 -15.43 -18.21
CA GLU A 271 -12.15 -14.90 -18.74
C GLU A 271 -12.79 -13.90 -17.79
N HIS A 272 -12.76 -14.16 -16.47
CA HIS A 272 -13.28 -13.21 -15.50
C HIS A 272 -12.47 -11.91 -15.49
N ILE A 273 -11.14 -12.01 -15.54
CA ILE A 273 -10.26 -10.83 -15.63
C ILE A 273 -10.62 -10.02 -16.90
N ARG A 274 -10.70 -10.65 -18.05
CA ARG A 274 -11.09 -9.99 -19.31
C ARG A 274 -12.49 -9.39 -19.26
N ARG A 275 -13.45 -10.11 -18.68
CA ARG A 275 -14.83 -9.64 -18.54
C ARG A 275 -14.91 -8.40 -17.67
N ILE A 276 -14.28 -8.40 -16.49
CA ILE A 276 -14.36 -7.27 -15.56
C ILE A 276 -13.60 -6.04 -16.05
N THR A 277 -12.43 -6.22 -16.68
CA THR A 277 -11.69 -5.10 -17.29
C THR A 277 -12.48 -4.47 -18.43
N ARG A 278 -13.11 -5.27 -19.28
CA ARG A 278 -13.97 -4.78 -20.35
C ARG A 278 -15.20 -4.06 -19.79
N TYR A 279 -15.88 -4.64 -18.81
CA TYR A 279 -17.03 -4.02 -18.15
C TYR A 279 -16.68 -2.62 -17.62
N ILE A 280 -15.54 -2.47 -16.95
CA ILE A 280 -15.08 -1.18 -16.44
C ILE A 280 -14.84 -0.19 -17.59
N ARG A 281 -14.18 -0.61 -18.67
CA ARG A 281 -13.86 0.25 -19.83
C ARG A 281 -15.10 0.69 -20.60
N GLU A 282 -16.08 -0.19 -20.74
CA GLU A 282 -17.36 0.12 -21.41
C GLU A 282 -18.21 1.07 -20.56
N ALA A 283 -18.24 0.86 -19.24
CA ALA A 283 -18.98 1.71 -18.32
C ALA A 283 -18.39 3.13 -18.22
N LEU A 284 -17.06 3.26 -18.16
CA LEU A 284 -16.37 4.54 -18.09
C LEU A 284 -14.94 4.46 -18.68
N PRO A 285 -14.71 4.98 -19.89
CA PRO A 285 -13.38 4.95 -20.52
C PRO A 285 -12.26 5.63 -19.71
N ASP A 286 -12.59 6.64 -18.91
CA ASP A 286 -11.63 7.38 -18.08
C ASP A 286 -11.42 6.76 -16.69
N PHE A 287 -11.97 5.57 -16.41
CA PHE A 287 -11.70 4.81 -15.18
C PHE A 287 -10.26 4.28 -15.22
N ILE A 288 -9.50 4.50 -14.16
CA ILE A 288 -8.10 4.09 -14.08
C ILE A 288 -8.00 2.64 -13.63
N LEU A 289 -7.43 1.82 -14.50
CA LEU A 289 -7.09 0.43 -14.22
C LEU A 289 -5.59 0.33 -13.93
N ARG A 290 -5.25 -0.05 -12.71
CA ARG A 290 -3.90 -0.43 -12.32
C ARG A 290 -3.81 -1.93 -12.13
N THR A 291 -2.70 -2.53 -12.54
CA THR A 291 -2.42 -3.93 -12.30
C THR A 291 -0.95 -4.16 -11.95
N THR A 292 -0.69 -5.37 -11.49
CA THR A 292 0.66 -5.90 -11.25
C THR A 292 0.75 -7.26 -11.90
N VAL A 293 1.88 -7.53 -12.58
CA VAL A 293 2.21 -8.82 -13.19
C VAL A 293 3.52 -9.37 -12.66
N MET A 294 3.66 -10.69 -12.66
CA MET A 294 4.84 -11.40 -12.20
C MET A 294 5.42 -12.20 -13.37
N LEU A 295 6.72 -12.09 -13.59
CA LEU A 295 7.44 -12.68 -14.71
C LEU A 295 8.49 -13.65 -14.21
N GLY A 296 8.80 -14.67 -15.01
CA GLY A 296 9.76 -15.69 -14.61
C GLY A 296 9.28 -16.58 -13.47
N PHE A 297 7.95 -16.74 -13.33
CA PHE A 297 7.39 -17.70 -12.39
C PHE A 297 7.79 -19.13 -12.82
N PRO A 298 8.04 -20.08 -11.88
CA PRO A 298 8.45 -21.44 -12.22
C PRO A 298 7.56 -22.09 -13.28
N GLY A 299 8.18 -22.59 -14.35
CA GLY A 299 7.52 -23.22 -15.48
C GLY A 299 6.90 -22.28 -16.52
N GLU A 300 7.04 -20.96 -16.39
CA GLU A 300 6.53 -20.01 -17.39
C GLU A 300 7.23 -20.17 -18.75
N THR A 301 6.47 -20.59 -19.78
CA THR A 301 7.00 -20.75 -21.14
C THR A 301 7.02 -19.41 -21.89
N GLU A 302 7.69 -19.40 -23.06
CA GLU A 302 7.69 -18.20 -23.91
C GLU A 302 6.30 -17.90 -24.47
N GLU A 303 5.52 -18.94 -24.84
CA GLU A 303 4.15 -18.78 -25.35
C GLU A 303 3.23 -18.16 -24.29
N GLN A 304 3.39 -18.53 -23.02
CA GLN A 304 2.62 -17.97 -21.91
C GLN A 304 3.01 -16.52 -21.64
N PHE A 305 4.30 -16.21 -21.70
CA PHE A 305 4.78 -14.84 -21.59
C PHE A 305 4.27 -13.96 -22.75
N GLU A 306 4.32 -14.44 -24.01
CA GLU A 306 3.76 -13.70 -25.15
C GLU A 306 2.25 -13.49 -25.01
N LEU A 307 1.51 -14.48 -24.50
CA LEU A 307 0.08 -14.32 -24.21
C LEU A 307 -0.18 -13.17 -23.22
N LEU A 308 0.64 -13.06 -22.17
CA LEU A 308 0.55 -11.95 -21.21
C LEU A 308 0.91 -10.60 -21.86
N TYR A 309 1.98 -10.57 -22.65
CA TYR A 309 2.43 -9.39 -23.37
C TYR A 309 1.35 -8.87 -24.32
N ASP A 310 0.78 -9.76 -25.14
CA ASP A 310 -0.28 -9.41 -26.08
C ASP A 310 -1.56 -8.96 -25.37
N PHE A 311 -1.90 -9.56 -24.26
CA PHE A 311 -3.03 -9.13 -23.42
C PHE A 311 -2.85 -7.68 -22.95
N LEU A 312 -1.73 -7.37 -22.33
CA LEU A 312 -1.45 -6.01 -21.80
C LEU A 312 -1.36 -4.95 -22.91
N LYS A 313 -0.90 -5.35 -24.12
CA LYS A 313 -0.81 -4.49 -25.27
C LYS A 313 -2.18 -4.17 -25.89
N ASN A 314 -3.07 -5.17 -25.97
CA ASN A 314 -4.36 -5.07 -26.66
C ASN A 314 -5.52 -4.63 -25.74
N GLU A 315 -5.41 -4.93 -24.44
CA GLU A 315 -6.35 -4.52 -23.40
C GLU A 315 -5.61 -3.64 -22.37
N PRO A 316 -5.25 -2.39 -22.71
CA PRO A 316 -4.29 -1.61 -21.96
C PRO A 316 -4.79 -1.21 -20.58
N PHE A 317 -3.93 -1.42 -19.59
CA PHE A 317 -4.06 -0.84 -18.26
C PHE A 317 -3.36 0.53 -18.23
N ASP A 318 -3.94 1.47 -17.48
CA ASP A 318 -3.34 2.80 -17.31
C ASP A 318 -2.01 2.73 -16.57
N ARG A 319 -1.93 1.81 -15.62
CA ARG A 319 -0.74 1.59 -14.78
C ARG A 319 -0.44 0.11 -14.69
N VAL A 320 0.79 -0.28 -14.97
CA VAL A 320 1.28 -1.66 -14.79
C VAL A 320 2.56 -1.63 -13.96
N GLY A 321 2.54 -2.33 -12.82
CA GLY A 321 3.73 -2.76 -12.13
C GLY A 321 4.13 -4.16 -12.60
N ALA A 322 5.41 -4.40 -12.83
CA ALA A 322 5.92 -5.72 -13.19
C ALA A 322 7.08 -6.09 -12.26
N PHE A 323 7.13 -7.36 -11.85
CA PHE A 323 8.17 -7.88 -10.97
C PHE A 323 8.67 -9.23 -11.50
N VAL A 324 9.95 -9.47 -11.33
CA VAL A 324 10.51 -10.81 -11.47
C VAL A 324 10.12 -11.64 -10.24
N PHE A 325 9.74 -12.89 -10.46
CA PHE A 325 9.49 -13.83 -9.38
C PHE A 325 10.77 -13.97 -8.52
N CYS A 326 10.61 -13.89 -7.23
CA CYS A 326 11.66 -14.14 -6.24
C CYS A 326 11.22 -15.31 -5.36
N PRO A 327 11.99 -16.40 -5.28
CA PRO A 327 11.66 -17.52 -4.40
C PRO A 327 11.79 -17.07 -2.94
N GLU A 328 10.69 -17.22 -2.20
CA GLU A 328 10.61 -16.83 -0.79
C GLU A 328 10.49 -18.06 0.11
N ASP A 329 11.28 -18.11 1.17
CA ASP A 329 11.31 -19.23 2.12
C ASP A 329 9.92 -19.59 2.63
N GLY A 330 9.64 -20.89 2.70
CA GLY A 330 8.36 -21.43 3.17
C GLY A 330 7.21 -21.29 2.18
N THR A 331 7.41 -20.70 0.99
CA THR A 331 6.42 -20.65 -0.08
C THR A 331 6.48 -21.90 -0.96
N LYS A 332 5.33 -22.32 -1.51
CA LYS A 332 5.30 -23.47 -2.41
C LYS A 332 6.09 -23.22 -3.69
N ALA A 333 6.01 -22.02 -4.26
CA ALA A 333 6.68 -21.67 -5.51
C ALA A 333 8.22 -21.72 -5.41
N ALA A 334 8.79 -21.48 -4.23
CA ALA A 334 10.22 -21.61 -4.02
C ALA A 334 10.75 -23.05 -4.20
N LEU A 335 9.88 -24.04 -4.02
CA LEU A 335 10.21 -25.48 -4.12
C LEU A 335 9.79 -26.10 -5.46
N MET A 336 9.21 -25.33 -6.37
CA MET A 336 8.79 -25.82 -7.69
C MET A 336 9.99 -26.05 -8.60
N ASP A 337 9.92 -27.09 -9.40
CA ASP A 337 10.83 -27.29 -10.53
C ASP A 337 10.60 -26.25 -11.62
N GLY A 338 11.55 -26.14 -12.56
CA GLY A 338 11.40 -25.22 -13.70
C GLY A 338 11.60 -23.75 -13.34
N GLN A 339 12.43 -23.46 -12.34
CA GLN A 339 12.84 -22.08 -12.02
C GLN A 339 13.45 -21.42 -13.26
N ILE A 340 12.96 -20.22 -13.57
CA ILE A 340 13.45 -19.45 -14.72
C ILE A 340 14.71 -18.71 -14.32
N ASP A 341 15.69 -18.70 -15.20
CA ASP A 341 16.94 -17.97 -14.95
C ASP A 341 16.71 -16.45 -14.91
N GLU A 342 17.53 -15.78 -14.14
CA GLU A 342 17.39 -14.34 -13.88
C GLU A 342 17.51 -13.50 -15.16
N ALA A 343 18.35 -13.90 -16.12
CA ALA A 343 18.52 -13.17 -17.37
C ALA A 343 17.25 -13.22 -18.24
N THR A 344 16.64 -14.38 -18.36
CA THR A 344 15.36 -14.56 -19.06
C THR A 344 14.23 -13.76 -18.37
N ALA A 345 14.12 -13.85 -17.05
CA ALA A 345 13.09 -13.14 -16.29
C ALA A 345 13.24 -11.61 -16.40
N ASN A 346 14.45 -11.09 -16.31
CA ASN A 346 14.74 -9.66 -16.48
C ASN A 346 14.52 -9.19 -17.93
N ALA A 347 14.81 -10.00 -18.94
CA ALA A 347 14.51 -9.67 -20.33
C ALA A 347 13.01 -9.54 -20.58
N ARG A 348 12.19 -10.43 -20.00
CA ARG A 348 10.72 -10.35 -20.03
C ARG A 348 10.22 -9.09 -19.30
N LEU A 349 10.78 -8.79 -18.14
CA LEU A 349 10.46 -7.57 -17.39
C LEU A 349 10.73 -6.31 -18.23
N ASP A 350 11.91 -6.19 -18.82
CA ASP A 350 12.27 -5.05 -19.65
C ASP A 350 11.34 -4.90 -20.88
N LYS A 351 10.97 -6.02 -21.52
CA LYS A 351 10.04 -6.03 -22.66
C LYS A 351 8.65 -5.49 -22.25
N ILE A 352 8.09 -5.96 -21.13
CA ILE A 352 6.81 -5.46 -20.59
C ILE A 352 6.90 -3.98 -20.24
N MET A 353 7.95 -3.56 -19.51
CA MET A 353 8.06 -2.19 -19.03
C MET A 353 8.26 -1.18 -20.17
N ARG A 354 9.00 -1.53 -21.23
CA ARG A 354 9.12 -0.67 -22.42
C ARG A 354 7.80 -0.53 -23.16
N MET A 355 7.06 -1.62 -23.34
CA MET A 355 5.73 -1.58 -23.94
C MET A 355 4.80 -0.70 -23.09
N GLN A 356 4.76 -0.92 -21.77
CA GLN A 356 3.89 -0.17 -20.87
C GLN A 356 4.24 1.32 -20.81
N GLN A 357 5.52 1.68 -20.88
CA GLN A 357 5.92 3.08 -20.95
C GLN A 357 5.30 3.81 -22.15
N ALA A 358 5.27 3.15 -23.32
CA ALA A 358 4.62 3.70 -24.52
C ALA A 358 3.10 3.82 -24.35
N VAL A 359 2.45 2.79 -23.79
CA VAL A 359 1.01 2.78 -23.49
C VAL A 359 0.66 3.90 -22.49
N SER A 360 1.40 4.01 -21.39
CA SER A 360 1.18 5.05 -20.39
C SER A 360 1.32 6.46 -20.96
N LEU A 361 2.32 6.68 -21.84
CA LEU A 361 2.50 7.95 -22.51
C LEU A 361 1.29 8.29 -23.41
N GLU A 362 0.81 7.32 -24.19
CA GLU A 362 -0.35 7.50 -25.07
C GLU A 362 -1.61 7.85 -24.26
N LEU A 363 -1.88 7.11 -23.18
CA LEU A 363 -3.03 7.34 -22.30
C LEU A 363 -2.94 8.70 -21.60
N ASN A 364 -1.75 9.07 -21.09
CA ASN A 364 -1.54 10.37 -20.47
C ASN A 364 -1.71 11.52 -21.49
N ARG A 365 -1.30 11.37 -22.74
CA ARG A 365 -1.52 12.36 -23.81
C ARG A 365 -3.00 12.62 -24.07
N LYS A 366 -3.87 11.62 -23.93
CA LYS A 366 -5.34 11.77 -24.06
C LYS A 366 -5.95 12.66 -22.95
N ARG A 367 -5.18 12.93 -21.90
CA ARG A 367 -5.57 13.82 -20.79
C ARG A 367 -5.25 15.29 -21.08
N ILE A 368 -4.39 15.60 -22.06
CA ILE A 368 -4.06 16.98 -22.44
C ILE A 368 -5.32 17.73 -22.88
N GLY A 369 -5.49 18.93 -22.37
CA GLY A 369 -6.66 19.79 -22.59
C GLY A 369 -7.84 19.53 -21.65
N LYS A 370 -7.85 18.41 -20.90
CA LYS A 370 -8.87 18.11 -19.90
C LYS A 370 -8.56 18.83 -18.57
N GLU A 371 -9.61 19.10 -17.80
CA GLU A 371 -9.52 19.67 -16.46
C GLU A 371 -9.70 18.57 -15.41
N TYR A 372 -8.86 18.61 -14.38
CA TYR A 372 -8.90 17.69 -13.25
C TYR A 372 -8.95 18.45 -11.94
N GLU A 373 -9.71 17.92 -10.99
CA GLU A 373 -9.58 18.28 -9.61
C GLU A 373 -8.30 17.63 -9.06
N VAL A 374 -7.45 18.40 -8.39
CA VAL A 374 -6.14 17.99 -7.92
C VAL A 374 -5.99 18.29 -6.43
N LEU A 375 -5.65 17.28 -5.65
CA LEU A 375 -5.23 17.41 -4.26
C LEU A 375 -3.77 17.84 -4.24
N ILE A 376 -3.49 19.01 -3.69
CA ILE A 376 -2.14 19.56 -3.60
C ILE A 376 -1.38 18.89 -2.47
N GLU A 377 -0.18 18.40 -2.77
CA GLU A 377 0.70 17.72 -1.81
C GLU A 377 1.94 18.53 -1.45
N ARG A 378 2.44 19.31 -2.41
CA ARG A 378 3.60 20.16 -2.22
C ARG A 378 3.45 21.49 -2.95
N VAL A 379 3.92 22.55 -2.32
CA VAL A 379 3.98 23.89 -2.90
C VAL A 379 5.43 24.34 -2.90
N ASP A 380 5.96 24.60 -4.10
CA ASP A 380 7.27 25.22 -4.31
C ASP A 380 7.07 26.68 -4.76
N LYS A 381 8.19 27.41 -4.91
CA LYS A 381 8.18 28.84 -5.26
C LYS A 381 7.45 29.13 -6.59
N ASP A 382 7.59 28.24 -7.58
CA ASP A 382 7.15 28.48 -8.96
C ASP A 382 6.08 27.48 -9.45
N ALA A 383 5.70 26.50 -8.64
CA ALA A 383 4.73 25.48 -9.00
C ALA A 383 4.17 24.74 -7.77
N CYS A 384 2.98 24.20 -7.93
CA CYS A 384 2.41 23.21 -7.02
C CYS A 384 2.48 21.82 -7.62
N TYR A 385 2.49 20.81 -6.76
CA TYR A 385 2.49 19.40 -7.13
C TYR A 385 1.37 18.71 -6.39
N GLY A 386 0.68 17.84 -7.08
CA GLY A 386 -0.43 17.12 -6.50
C GLY A 386 -0.88 15.94 -7.35
N ARG A 387 -1.98 15.32 -6.94
CA ARG A 387 -2.59 14.18 -7.60
C ARG A 387 -4.05 14.44 -7.92
N SER A 388 -4.52 13.93 -9.04
CA SER A 388 -5.94 13.80 -9.32
C SER A 388 -6.48 12.44 -8.80
N TYR A 389 -7.74 12.14 -9.08
CA TYR A 389 -8.29 10.81 -8.82
C TYR A 389 -7.49 9.70 -9.51
N ALA A 390 -6.79 10.01 -10.59
CA ALA A 390 -6.11 9.06 -11.47
C ALA A 390 -4.69 8.68 -11.00
N GLU A 391 -4.19 9.29 -9.94
CA GLU A 391 -2.89 8.97 -9.34
C GLU A 391 -3.07 8.51 -7.88
N ALA A 392 -2.64 7.28 -7.57
CA ALA A 392 -2.57 6.79 -6.20
C ALA A 392 -1.34 7.34 -5.46
N PRO A 393 -1.43 7.60 -4.15
CA PRO A 393 -0.29 8.07 -3.36
C PRO A 393 0.86 7.06 -3.39
N ASP A 394 2.08 7.56 -3.41
CA ASP A 394 3.36 6.84 -3.29
C ASP A 394 3.71 5.86 -4.44
N VAL A 395 2.78 5.58 -5.36
CA VAL A 395 2.99 4.55 -6.41
C VAL A 395 2.82 5.04 -7.84
N ASP A 396 2.08 6.14 -8.06
CA ASP A 396 1.84 6.70 -9.39
C ASP A 396 2.56 8.05 -9.56
N GLY A 397 2.49 8.62 -10.77
CA GLY A 397 3.09 9.91 -11.08
C GLY A 397 2.36 11.10 -10.43
N ILE A 398 2.87 12.30 -10.68
CA ILE A 398 2.36 13.55 -10.11
C ILE A 398 1.95 14.54 -11.21
N ILE A 399 1.16 15.53 -10.82
CA ILE A 399 0.79 16.66 -11.67
C ILE A 399 1.52 17.90 -11.18
N LYS A 400 2.40 18.46 -12.03
CA LYS A 400 3.06 19.75 -11.78
C LYS A 400 2.19 20.87 -12.33
N ILE A 401 1.73 21.80 -11.47
CA ILE A 401 0.79 22.85 -11.80
C ILE A 401 1.46 24.22 -11.69
N LYS A 402 1.37 25.04 -12.73
CA LYS A 402 1.85 26.42 -12.78
C LYS A 402 0.71 27.42 -12.58
N ASN A 403 1.10 28.69 -12.36
CA ASN A 403 0.18 29.84 -12.25
C ASN A 403 -0.83 29.69 -11.08
N VAL A 404 -0.43 29.00 -10.01
CA VAL A 404 -1.27 28.75 -8.84
C VAL A 404 -1.25 29.98 -7.91
N PRO A 405 -2.40 30.41 -7.36
CA PRO A 405 -2.45 31.49 -6.38
C PRO A 405 -1.59 31.21 -5.13
N VAL A 406 -0.97 32.26 -4.59
CA VAL A 406 -0.06 32.17 -3.42
C VAL A 406 -0.75 31.62 -2.15
N CYS A 407 -2.08 31.71 -2.08
CA CYS A 407 -2.85 31.22 -0.92
C CYS A 407 -3.03 29.69 -0.88
N VAL A 408 -2.72 28.98 -1.97
CA VAL A 408 -2.86 27.51 -2.05
C VAL A 408 -1.79 26.85 -1.19
N LYS A 409 -2.19 25.82 -0.46
CA LYS A 409 -1.33 25.05 0.47
C LYS A 409 -1.57 23.54 0.33
N PRO A 410 -0.65 22.71 0.82
CA PRO A 410 -0.85 21.26 0.85
C PRO A 410 -2.17 20.90 1.56
N GLY A 411 -2.92 19.96 0.93
CA GLY A 411 -4.24 19.56 1.37
C GLY A 411 -5.41 20.33 0.72
N ASP A 412 -5.12 21.36 -0.08
CA ASP A 412 -6.17 22.04 -0.85
C ASP A 412 -6.49 21.27 -2.13
N PHE A 413 -7.75 21.39 -2.55
CA PHE A 413 -8.20 20.91 -3.85
C PHE A 413 -8.35 22.11 -4.79
N ILE A 414 -7.75 22.00 -5.97
CA ILE A 414 -7.84 22.99 -7.03
C ILE A 414 -8.19 22.34 -8.35
N TYR A 415 -8.61 23.10 -9.34
CA TYR A 415 -8.75 22.62 -10.71
C TYR A 415 -7.55 23.02 -11.55
N ALA A 416 -7.02 22.05 -12.30
CA ALA A 416 -5.92 22.26 -13.22
C ALA A 416 -6.24 21.68 -14.61
N LYS A 417 -5.94 22.44 -15.66
CA LYS A 417 -6.01 22.01 -17.04
C LYS A 417 -4.67 21.42 -17.44
N ILE A 418 -4.67 20.16 -17.90
CA ILE A 418 -3.46 19.48 -18.33
C ILE A 418 -2.95 20.08 -19.65
N THR A 419 -1.67 20.45 -19.69
CA THR A 419 -1.02 21.10 -20.84
C THR A 419 0.06 20.25 -21.49
N ASP A 420 0.64 19.30 -20.73
CA ASP A 420 1.71 18.41 -21.20
C ASP A 420 1.71 17.09 -20.44
N ALA A 421 2.25 16.03 -21.05
CA ALA A 421 2.27 14.69 -20.45
C ALA A 421 3.58 13.95 -20.78
N SER A 422 4.15 13.31 -19.76
CA SER A 422 5.18 12.30 -19.89
C SER A 422 4.59 10.89 -19.75
N ALA A 423 5.42 9.87 -19.74
CA ALA A 423 4.96 8.50 -19.50
C ALA A 423 4.34 8.33 -18.10
N TYR A 424 4.77 9.10 -17.12
CA TYR A 424 4.32 8.96 -15.73
C TYR A 424 3.69 10.24 -15.19
N ASP A 425 4.32 11.39 -15.40
CA ASP A 425 3.90 12.68 -14.83
C ASP A 425 3.16 13.55 -15.84
N LEU A 426 2.36 14.45 -15.31
CA LEU A 426 1.62 15.45 -16.06
C LEU A 426 2.07 16.86 -15.69
N LYS A 427 1.83 17.82 -16.62
CA LYS A 427 1.93 19.25 -16.33
C LYS A 427 0.59 19.91 -16.60
N GLY A 428 0.26 20.90 -15.81
CA GLY A 428 -0.97 21.65 -15.97
C GLY A 428 -0.84 23.09 -15.54
N GLU A 429 -1.91 23.83 -15.76
CA GLU A 429 -2.08 25.21 -15.33
C GLU A 429 -3.32 25.32 -14.46
N PHE A 430 -3.24 26.16 -13.46
CA PHE A 430 -4.36 26.47 -12.58
C PHE A 430 -5.55 27.06 -13.37
N VAL A 431 -6.75 26.61 -13.02
CA VAL A 431 -8.01 27.12 -13.61
C VAL A 431 -8.82 27.85 -12.55
N LYS A 432 -9.07 27.21 -11.42
CA LYS A 432 -9.86 27.73 -10.28
C LYS A 432 -9.63 26.95 -8.99
#